data_294dce49a4203d4c86b102ecebd5df84
#
_entry.id   294dce49a4203d4c86b102ecebd5df84
#
_cell.length_a   1.000
_cell.length_b   1.000
_cell.length_c   1.000
_cell.angle_alpha   90.00
_cell.angle_beta   90.00
_cell.angle_gamma   90.00
#
_symmetry.space_group_name_H-M   'P 1'
#
loop_
_entity.id
_entity.type
_entity.pdbx_description
1 polymer ?
#
loop_
_entity_poly.entity_id
_entity_poly.type
_entity_poly.pdbx_seq_one_letter_code
_entity_poly.pdbx_strand_id
1 'polypeptide(L)'
;MPSVPTVYCSLPVHKPMSLTRLILKFYALLRLFLGKNARTAWISHPACAGHEPGANHPDSPERISSIEQALRRSGVWQHLQTVEAEEISDMRLALAHTSKYLNRLESCRPENDKIFRLDDDTVISKNSLSAARFSVGSVVQAIDMVMNRQAWHAFCAARPPGHHAGSGNAGGFCLLNNAAVGTMYALAEYRLNRIAVIDFDVHYGDGTAEILKNDSRILFFNLFETDLFPFPENNNMPDGDNMVHLPFPPGTGSRAFRKAVRRQWLPRLAAFKPELVLLSAGFDAHRSDESGRLNLHEADFAWLTYKIIQTASSCPGKIVSVLEGGYTLESLSKSAVEHIRVLAGLGKSDTVTAYQKNLYRNRNKRFTKPKSL
;
A
#
# COMPACT_ATOMS: atom_id res chain seq x y z
N MET A 1 27.13 -73.52 13.70
CA MET A 1 25.95 -72.66 13.54
C MET A 1 26.42 -71.29 13.11
N PRO A 2 26.09 -70.81 11.94
CA PRO A 2 26.55 -69.49 11.49
C PRO A 2 25.58 -68.41 11.97
N SER A 3 26.12 -67.29 12.44
CA SER A 3 25.41 -66.10 12.94
C SER A 3 24.77 -65.31 11.79
N VAL A 4 23.48 -64.96 11.92
CA VAL A 4 22.73 -64.15 11.00
C VAL A 4 23.00 -62.67 11.30
N PRO A 5 23.35 -61.84 10.27
CA PRO A 5 23.51 -60.40 10.49
C PRO A 5 22.17 -59.68 10.52
N THR A 6 21.93 -58.91 11.60
CA THR A 6 20.77 -58.02 11.76
C THR A 6 20.94 -56.78 10.91
N VAL A 7 20.13 -56.64 9.87
CA VAL A 7 20.06 -55.43 9.02
C VAL A 7 19.15 -54.41 9.70
N TYR A 8 19.74 -53.33 10.20
CA TYR A 8 18.94 -52.16 10.67
C TYR A 8 18.49 -51.38 9.44
N CYS A 9 17.19 -51.45 9.16
CA CYS A 9 16.52 -50.57 8.19
C CYS A 9 16.26 -49.23 8.84
N SER A 10 17.06 -48.21 8.53
CA SER A 10 16.81 -46.83 8.96
C SER A 10 15.73 -46.20 8.09
N LEU A 11 14.56 -46.01 8.64
CA LEU A 11 13.48 -45.20 8.03
C LEU A 11 13.94 -43.74 7.90
N PRO A 12 13.65 -43.05 6.78
CA PRO A 12 14.04 -41.67 6.62
C PRO A 12 13.25 -40.78 7.58
N VAL A 13 13.94 -40.09 8.47
CA VAL A 13 13.37 -39.07 9.35
C VAL A 13 12.86 -37.91 8.50
N HIS A 14 11.56 -37.83 8.29
CA HIS A 14 10.96 -36.66 7.66
C HIS A 14 11.20 -35.42 8.54
N LYS A 15 12.00 -34.48 8.04
CA LYS A 15 12.15 -33.17 8.67
C LYS A 15 10.78 -32.51 8.78
N PRO A 16 10.38 -32.03 9.97
CA PRO A 16 9.09 -31.36 10.14
C PRO A 16 9.05 -30.14 9.22
N MET A 17 7.95 -30.01 8.50
CA MET A 17 7.70 -28.89 7.59
C MET A 17 7.65 -27.61 8.41
N SER A 18 8.43 -26.59 8.00
CA SER A 18 8.42 -25.32 8.74
C SER A 18 7.01 -24.73 8.81
N LEU A 19 6.69 -24.09 9.93
CA LEU A 19 5.40 -23.44 10.18
C LEU A 19 5.00 -22.53 8.98
N THR A 20 5.96 -21.88 8.36
CA THR A 20 5.77 -21.04 7.16
C THR A 20 5.28 -21.86 5.95
N ARG A 21 5.74 -23.08 5.75
CA ARG A 21 5.24 -23.98 4.69
C ARG A 21 3.85 -24.51 4.98
N LEU A 22 3.52 -24.73 6.25
CA LEU A 22 2.19 -25.15 6.68
C LEU A 22 1.17 -24.02 6.44
N ILE A 23 1.54 -22.80 6.81
CA ILE A 23 0.73 -21.58 6.58
C ILE A 23 0.50 -21.39 5.07
N LEU A 24 1.51 -21.49 4.24
CA LEU A 24 1.38 -21.36 2.78
C LEU A 24 0.50 -22.45 2.17
N LYS A 25 0.59 -23.70 2.66
CA LYS A 25 -0.30 -24.78 2.24
C LYS A 25 -1.73 -24.55 2.71
N PHE A 26 -1.92 -24.05 3.93
CA PHE A 26 -3.23 -23.68 4.45
C PHE A 26 -3.88 -22.55 3.62
N TYR A 27 -3.11 -21.53 3.25
CA TYR A 27 -3.58 -20.46 2.34
C TYR A 27 -3.92 -20.99 0.94
N ALA A 28 -3.13 -21.93 0.40
CA ALA A 28 -3.43 -22.57 -0.87
C ALA A 28 -4.69 -23.44 -0.81
N LEU A 29 -4.87 -24.18 0.27
CA LEU A 29 -6.09 -24.98 0.53
C LEU A 29 -7.31 -24.10 0.79
N LEU A 30 -7.16 -23.01 1.53
CA LEU A 30 -8.23 -22.04 1.77
C LEU A 30 -8.69 -21.36 0.46
N ARG A 31 -7.76 -21.08 -0.47
CA ARG A 31 -8.09 -20.64 -1.84
C ARG A 31 -8.89 -21.68 -2.62
N LEU A 32 -8.59 -22.96 -2.45
CA LEU A 32 -9.33 -24.06 -3.08
C LEU A 32 -10.74 -24.25 -2.46
N PHE A 33 -10.90 -23.95 -1.18
CA PHE A 33 -12.17 -24.13 -0.45
C PHE A 33 -13.12 -22.93 -0.56
N LEU A 34 -12.57 -21.70 -0.68
CA LEU A 34 -13.34 -20.43 -0.72
C LEU A 34 -13.80 -20.00 -2.12
N GLY A 35 -13.69 -20.89 -3.10
CA GLY A 35 -14.19 -20.70 -4.46
C GLY A 35 -13.08 -20.28 -5.44
N LYS A 36 -13.04 -20.94 -6.56
CA LYS A 36 -12.11 -20.73 -7.69
C LYS A 36 -12.17 -19.32 -8.31
N ASN A 37 -12.99 -18.40 -7.80
CA ASN A 37 -13.34 -17.12 -8.43
C ASN A 37 -12.97 -15.86 -7.65
N ALA A 38 -12.52 -15.92 -6.38
CA ALA A 38 -12.13 -14.72 -5.65
C ALA A 38 -10.75 -14.23 -6.13
N ARG A 39 -10.76 -13.35 -7.13
CA ARG A 39 -9.57 -12.68 -7.68
C ARG A 39 -9.23 -11.45 -6.84
N THR A 40 -8.06 -10.89 -7.04
CA THR A 40 -7.75 -9.55 -6.57
C THR A 40 -8.52 -8.52 -7.41
N ALA A 41 -9.25 -7.63 -6.76
CA ALA A 41 -9.98 -6.58 -7.46
C ALA A 41 -9.02 -5.46 -7.90
N TRP A 42 -9.20 -4.98 -9.13
CA TRP A 42 -8.71 -3.70 -9.62
C TRP A 42 -9.91 -2.77 -9.70
N ILE A 43 -9.92 -1.72 -8.89
CA ILE A 43 -11.04 -0.79 -8.79
C ILE A 43 -10.58 0.59 -9.26
N SER A 44 -11.27 1.16 -10.23
CA SER A 44 -11.00 2.50 -10.77
C SER A 44 -12.25 3.07 -11.41
N HIS A 45 -12.23 4.36 -11.71
CA HIS A 45 -13.30 5.03 -12.45
C HIS A 45 -12.71 6.03 -13.47
N PRO A 46 -13.31 6.19 -14.67
CA PRO A 46 -12.83 7.16 -15.66
C PRO A 46 -12.77 8.61 -15.13
N ALA A 47 -13.64 8.98 -14.21
CA ALA A 47 -13.62 10.29 -13.55
C ALA A 47 -12.29 10.62 -12.87
N CYS A 48 -11.52 9.60 -12.43
CA CYS A 48 -10.21 9.82 -11.83
C CYS A 48 -9.20 10.46 -12.81
N ALA A 49 -9.37 10.24 -14.11
CA ALA A 49 -8.60 10.93 -15.15
C ALA A 49 -9.03 12.40 -15.33
N GLY A 50 -10.25 12.75 -14.90
CA GLY A 50 -10.79 14.11 -14.99
C GLY A 50 -10.23 15.11 -13.97
N HIS A 51 -9.43 14.65 -13.00
CA HIS A 51 -8.62 15.56 -12.19
C HIS A 51 -7.44 16.05 -13.01
N GLU A 52 -7.49 17.31 -13.42
CA GLU A 52 -6.51 17.98 -14.26
C GLU A 52 -5.84 19.11 -13.46
N PRO A 53 -4.74 18.82 -12.74
CA PRO A 53 -4.10 19.81 -11.87
C PRO A 53 -3.27 20.84 -12.63
N GLY A 54 -3.16 20.73 -13.94
CA GLY A 54 -2.43 21.64 -14.82
C GLY A 54 -1.27 20.98 -15.55
N ALA A 55 -0.77 21.67 -16.57
CA ALA A 55 0.37 21.20 -17.35
C ALA A 55 1.61 21.04 -16.45
N ASN A 56 2.35 19.95 -16.64
CA ASN A 56 3.55 19.60 -15.88
C ASN A 56 3.33 19.32 -14.37
N HIS A 57 2.10 19.16 -13.94
CA HIS A 57 1.86 18.73 -12.56
C HIS A 57 2.22 17.25 -12.39
N PRO A 58 2.93 16.87 -11.29
CA PRO A 58 3.35 15.48 -11.11
C PRO A 58 2.19 14.47 -11.09
N ASP A 59 1.08 14.80 -10.42
CA ASP A 59 -0.11 13.95 -10.40
C ASP A 59 -0.89 14.02 -11.72
N SER A 60 -0.32 13.46 -12.77
CA SER A 60 -0.91 13.46 -14.11
C SER A 60 -1.96 12.36 -14.32
N PRO A 61 -2.96 12.57 -15.22
CA PRO A 61 -3.95 11.54 -15.57
C PRO A 61 -3.33 10.23 -16.07
N GLU A 62 -2.15 10.30 -16.70
CA GLU A 62 -1.44 9.14 -17.27
C GLU A 62 -0.96 8.14 -16.22
N ARG A 63 -0.89 8.50 -14.95
CA ARG A 63 -0.44 7.62 -13.87
C ARG A 63 -1.25 6.32 -13.82
N ILE A 64 -2.58 6.38 -13.86
CA ILE A 64 -3.44 5.18 -13.82
C ILE A 64 -3.28 4.38 -15.12
N SER A 65 -3.34 5.04 -16.28
CA SER A 65 -3.25 4.35 -17.57
C SER A 65 -1.89 3.68 -17.78
N SER A 66 -0.80 4.27 -17.26
CA SER A 66 0.54 3.67 -17.33
C SER A 66 0.62 2.37 -16.52
N ILE A 67 0.02 2.32 -15.32
CA ILE A 67 -0.06 1.12 -14.50
C ILE A 67 -0.89 0.05 -15.22
N GLU A 68 -2.08 0.40 -15.72
CA GLU A 68 -2.96 -0.54 -16.42
C GLU A 68 -2.26 -1.16 -17.63
N GLN A 69 -1.63 -0.34 -18.48
CA GLN A 69 -0.89 -0.82 -19.64
C GLN A 69 0.25 -1.78 -19.24
N ALA A 70 0.98 -1.47 -18.15
CA ALA A 70 2.05 -2.32 -17.66
C ALA A 70 1.51 -3.66 -17.10
N LEU A 71 0.37 -3.65 -16.41
CA LEU A 71 -0.32 -4.86 -15.94
C LEU A 71 -0.75 -5.75 -17.13
N ARG A 72 -1.25 -5.15 -18.20
CA ARG A 72 -1.61 -5.87 -19.42
C ARG A 72 -0.38 -6.49 -20.08
N ARG A 73 0.69 -5.72 -20.28
CA ARG A 73 1.96 -6.22 -20.86
C ARG A 73 2.62 -7.33 -20.04
N SER A 74 2.51 -7.27 -18.70
CA SER A 74 3.11 -8.27 -17.80
C SER A 74 2.26 -9.55 -17.62
N GLY A 75 1.07 -9.61 -18.19
CA GLY A 75 0.14 -10.73 -18.03
C GLY A 75 -0.51 -10.80 -16.64
N VAL A 76 -0.35 -9.79 -15.78
CA VAL A 76 -1.01 -9.74 -14.46
C VAL A 76 -2.50 -9.43 -14.60
N TRP A 77 -2.86 -8.59 -15.58
CA TRP A 77 -4.22 -8.11 -15.78
C TRP A 77 -5.28 -9.21 -15.84
N GLN A 78 -4.99 -10.30 -16.54
CA GLN A 78 -5.93 -11.43 -16.71
C GLN A 78 -6.28 -12.15 -15.40
N HIS A 79 -5.52 -11.90 -14.34
CA HIS A 79 -5.73 -12.47 -13.01
C HIS A 79 -6.49 -11.51 -12.08
N LEU A 80 -6.85 -10.33 -12.54
CA LEU A 80 -7.58 -9.33 -11.78
C LEU A 80 -9.08 -9.39 -12.12
N GLN A 81 -9.89 -8.98 -11.16
CA GLN A 81 -11.30 -8.66 -11.33
C GLN A 81 -11.42 -7.15 -11.46
N THR A 82 -11.77 -6.66 -12.66
CA THR A 82 -11.98 -5.23 -12.88
C THR A 82 -13.35 -4.82 -12.37
N VAL A 83 -13.40 -3.73 -11.62
CA VAL A 83 -14.59 -3.17 -11.02
C VAL A 83 -14.57 -1.65 -11.22
N GLU A 84 -15.69 -1.10 -11.65
CA GLU A 84 -15.88 0.34 -11.72
C GLU A 84 -16.23 0.88 -10.33
N ALA A 85 -15.56 1.95 -9.90
CA ALA A 85 -15.77 2.53 -8.59
C ALA A 85 -17.12 3.24 -8.50
N GLU A 86 -17.74 3.18 -7.34
CA GLU A 86 -18.94 3.95 -7.02
C GLU A 86 -18.56 5.28 -6.37
N GLU A 87 -19.37 6.34 -6.61
CA GLU A 87 -19.17 7.63 -5.97
C GLU A 87 -19.55 7.57 -4.49
N ILE A 88 -18.70 8.12 -3.62
CA ILE A 88 -18.99 8.14 -2.19
C ILE A 88 -20.00 9.22 -1.80
N SER A 89 -20.86 8.93 -0.82
CA SER A 89 -21.79 9.89 -0.24
C SER A 89 -21.14 10.82 0.79
N ASP A 90 -21.70 12.03 0.95
CA ASP A 90 -21.25 13.01 1.96
C ASP A 90 -21.29 12.45 3.38
N MET A 91 -22.30 11.64 3.70
CA MET A 91 -22.41 10.99 5.00
C MET A 91 -21.20 10.10 5.32
N ARG A 92 -20.67 9.39 4.33
CA ARG A 92 -19.47 8.56 4.50
C ARG A 92 -18.18 9.40 4.54
N LEU A 93 -18.10 10.47 3.77
CA LEU A 93 -17.00 11.44 3.85
C LEU A 93 -16.91 12.10 5.22
N ALA A 94 -18.06 12.42 5.84
CA ALA A 94 -18.13 13.02 7.17
C ALA A 94 -17.62 12.11 8.30
N LEU A 95 -17.28 10.85 8.03
CA LEU A 95 -16.62 9.98 9.01
C LEU A 95 -15.17 10.41 9.30
N ALA A 96 -14.52 11.08 8.36
CA ALA A 96 -13.13 11.52 8.48
C ALA A 96 -12.93 13.02 8.25
N HIS A 97 -13.83 13.67 7.50
CA HIS A 97 -13.73 15.08 7.16
C HIS A 97 -14.85 15.90 7.81
N THR A 98 -14.52 17.11 8.26
CA THR A 98 -15.52 18.01 8.83
C THR A 98 -16.48 18.53 7.75
N SER A 99 -17.76 18.71 8.09
CA SER A 99 -18.73 19.30 7.16
C SER A 99 -18.33 20.70 6.68
N LYS A 100 -17.65 21.47 7.53
CA LYS A 100 -17.09 22.78 7.16
C LYS A 100 -16.08 22.65 6.03
N TYR A 101 -15.21 21.67 6.08
CA TYR A 101 -14.21 21.42 5.06
C TYR A 101 -14.83 20.95 3.74
N LEU A 102 -15.75 19.99 3.81
CA LEU A 102 -16.46 19.49 2.62
C LEU A 102 -17.21 20.62 1.90
N ASN A 103 -17.93 21.49 2.64
CA ASN A 103 -18.60 22.65 2.08
C ASN A 103 -17.62 23.67 1.47
N ARG A 104 -16.44 23.86 2.09
CA ARG A 104 -15.38 24.70 1.53
C ARG A 104 -14.87 24.15 0.21
N LEU A 105 -14.60 22.86 0.10
CA LEU A 105 -14.15 22.24 -1.15
C LEU A 105 -15.18 22.49 -2.28
N GLU A 106 -16.46 22.27 -2.02
CA GLU A 106 -17.51 22.51 -3.01
C GLU A 106 -17.57 24.00 -3.41
N SER A 107 -17.40 24.93 -2.47
CA SER A 107 -17.39 26.37 -2.79
C SER A 107 -16.17 26.82 -3.62
N CYS A 108 -15.10 26.03 -3.61
CA CYS A 108 -13.89 26.28 -4.40
C CYS A 108 -13.94 25.65 -5.80
N ARG A 109 -15.02 24.93 -6.15
CA ARG A 109 -15.17 24.26 -7.44
C ARG A 109 -15.26 25.28 -8.57
N PRO A 110 -14.38 25.25 -9.58
CA PRO A 110 -14.46 26.16 -10.72
C PRO A 110 -15.67 25.81 -11.61
N GLU A 111 -16.38 26.83 -12.09
CA GLU A 111 -17.48 26.67 -13.06
C GLU A 111 -16.98 26.37 -14.49
N ASN A 112 -15.72 26.66 -14.78
CA ASN A 112 -15.10 26.56 -16.09
C ASN A 112 -13.75 25.83 -16.01
N ASP A 113 -12.99 25.77 -17.08
CA ASP A 113 -11.70 25.11 -17.17
C ASP A 113 -10.55 25.85 -16.42
N LYS A 114 -10.91 26.75 -15.49
CA LYS A 114 -9.94 27.35 -14.57
C LYS A 114 -9.56 26.38 -13.44
N ILE A 115 -8.41 26.65 -12.85
CA ILE A 115 -7.89 25.93 -11.70
C ILE A 115 -8.00 26.85 -10.48
N PHE A 116 -8.56 26.35 -9.39
CA PHE A 116 -8.56 27.01 -8.10
C PHE A 116 -7.43 26.43 -7.24
N ARG A 117 -6.54 27.27 -6.72
CA ARG A 117 -5.44 26.86 -5.84
C ARG A 117 -5.89 26.88 -4.39
N LEU A 118 -5.76 25.74 -3.71
CA LEU A 118 -5.99 25.62 -2.25
C LEU A 118 -4.75 25.99 -1.46
N ASP A 119 -3.58 25.62 -2.01
CA ASP A 119 -2.22 25.98 -1.55
C ASP A 119 -1.24 26.00 -2.73
N ASP A 120 0.08 25.96 -2.47
CA ASP A 120 1.12 26.09 -3.50
C ASP A 120 1.12 24.93 -4.52
N ASP A 121 0.68 23.74 -4.14
CA ASP A 121 0.74 22.54 -4.95
C ASP A 121 -0.59 21.76 -5.04
N THR A 122 -1.60 22.15 -4.28
CA THR A 122 -2.90 21.48 -4.26
C THR A 122 -3.97 22.33 -4.95
N VAL A 123 -4.59 21.77 -5.97
CA VAL A 123 -5.52 22.50 -6.83
C VAL A 123 -6.83 21.76 -7.05
N ILE A 124 -7.89 22.53 -7.35
CA ILE A 124 -9.19 22.02 -7.80
C ILE A 124 -9.38 22.47 -9.25
N SER A 125 -9.57 21.53 -10.16
CA SER A 125 -10.13 21.72 -11.50
C SER A 125 -11.64 21.37 -11.48
N LYS A 126 -12.32 21.61 -12.58
CA LYS A 126 -13.77 21.38 -12.73
C LYS A 126 -14.22 19.99 -12.24
N ASN A 127 -13.43 18.94 -12.52
CA ASN A 127 -13.80 17.56 -12.23
C ASN A 127 -13.06 16.97 -11.01
N SER A 128 -12.20 17.74 -10.33
CA SER A 128 -11.37 17.24 -9.24
C SER A 128 -12.16 16.66 -8.08
N LEU A 129 -13.26 17.30 -7.68
CA LEU A 129 -14.08 16.81 -6.56
C LEU A 129 -14.83 15.53 -6.92
N SER A 130 -15.30 15.39 -8.16
CA SER A 130 -15.87 14.13 -8.63
C SER A 130 -14.82 13.03 -8.65
N ALA A 131 -13.62 13.31 -9.18
CA ALA A 131 -12.50 12.35 -9.16
C ALA A 131 -12.16 11.93 -7.72
N ALA A 132 -12.04 12.86 -6.79
CA ALA A 132 -11.75 12.57 -5.38
C ALA A 132 -12.85 11.72 -4.71
N ARG A 133 -14.13 11.97 -5.04
CA ARG A 133 -15.24 11.17 -4.53
C ARG A 133 -15.22 9.73 -5.05
N PHE A 134 -14.89 9.50 -6.32
CA PHE A 134 -14.68 8.17 -6.86
C PHE A 134 -13.42 7.50 -6.31
N SER A 135 -12.36 8.27 -6.02
CA SER A 135 -11.17 7.75 -5.36
C SER A 135 -11.49 7.17 -3.99
N VAL A 136 -12.16 7.93 -3.13
CA VAL A 136 -12.60 7.46 -1.81
C VAL A 136 -13.61 6.31 -1.96
N GLY A 137 -14.56 6.44 -2.89
CA GLY A 137 -15.58 5.42 -3.16
C GLY A 137 -14.97 4.07 -3.54
N SER A 138 -13.88 4.09 -4.32
CA SER A 138 -13.14 2.87 -4.68
C SER A 138 -12.61 2.12 -3.45
N VAL A 139 -12.13 2.85 -2.43
CA VAL A 139 -11.62 2.26 -1.18
C VAL A 139 -12.74 1.66 -0.35
N VAL A 140 -13.86 2.37 -0.21
CA VAL A 140 -15.05 1.88 0.51
C VAL A 140 -15.58 0.61 -0.16
N GLN A 141 -15.75 0.63 -1.48
CA GLN A 141 -16.19 -0.54 -2.26
C GLN A 141 -15.19 -1.70 -2.15
N ALA A 142 -13.88 -1.42 -2.17
CA ALA A 142 -12.84 -2.43 -1.95
C ALA A 142 -12.97 -3.10 -0.57
N ILE A 143 -13.24 -2.31 0.47
CA ILE A 143 -13.48 -2.83 1.81
C ILE A 143 -14.69 -3.76 1.82
N ASP A 144 -15.81 -3.33 1.23
CA ASP A 144 -17.01 -4.16 1.12
C ASP A 144 -16.72 -5.48 0.39
N MET A 145 -16.00 -5.43 -0.71
CA MET A 145 -15.65 -6.63 -1.48
C MET A 145 -14.79 -7.62 -0.69
N VAL A 146 -13.76 -7.15 0.05
CA VAL A 146 -12.89 -8.06 0.81
C VAL A 146 -13.55 -8.55 2.09
N MET A 147 -14.40 -7.74 2.73
CA MET A 147 -15.15 -8.13 3.93
C MET A 147 -16.23 -9.17 3.59
N ASN A 148 -16.91 -9.00 2.45
CA ASN A 148 -17.94 -9.91 1.95
C ASN A 148 -17.37 -11.08 1.11
N ARG A 149 -16.03 -11.22 1.04
CA ARG A 149 -15.32 -12.29 0.29
C ARG A 149 -15.62 -12.32 -1.21
N GLN A 150 -15.99 -11.19 -1.78
CA GLN A 150 -16.16 -11.01 -3.23
C GLN A 150 -14.81 -10.83 -3.93
N ALA A 151 -13.81 -10.38 -3.18
CA ALA A 151 -12.40 -10.35 -3.59
C ALA A 151 -11.50 -10.84 -2.45
N TRP A 152 -10.31 -11.33 -2.81
CA TRP A 152 -9.27 -11.69 -1.82
C TRP A 152 -8.53 -10.47 -1.31
N HIS A 153 -8.10 -9.62 -2.21
CA HIS A 153 -7.45 -8.33 -1.99
C HIS A 153 -7.99 -7.35 -3.00
N ALA A 154 -7.74 -6.07 -2.82
CA ALA A 154 -8.09 -5.05 -3.79
C ALA A 154 -6.95 -4.05 -3.96
N PHE A 155 -6.84 -3.52 -5.18
CA PHE A 155 -6.04 -2.35 -5.50
C PHE A 155 -6.95 -1.29 -6.11
N CYS A 156 -7.02 -0.13 -5.46
CA CYS A 156 -7.77 1.03 -5.90
C CYS A 156 -6.82 1.93 -6.71
N ALA A 157 -7.00 1.93 -8.03
CA ALA A 157 -6.27 2.81 -8.93
C ALA A 157 -6.96 4.18 -8.95
N ALA A 158 -6.70 4.94 -7.92
CA ALA A 158 -7.38 6.18 -7.56
C ALA A 158 -6.52 7.40 -7.86
N ARG A 159 -7.15 8.52 -8.23
CA ARG A 159 -6.61 9.87 -8.32
C ARG A 159 -7.75 10.85 -8.04
N PRO A 160 -7.46 11.97 -7.34
CA PRO A 160 -6.18 12.35 -6.71
C PRO A 160 -5.77 11.42 -5.54
N PRO A 161 -4.50 11.50 -5.07
CA PRO A 161 -4.06 10.82 -3.86
C PRO A 161 -4.77 11.39 -2.61
N GLY A 162 -4.54 10.81 -1.44
CA GLY A 162 -5.35 11.16 -0.26
C GLY A 162 -4.60 11.40 1.04
N HIS A 163 -3.42 10.85 1.24
CA HIS A 163 -2.80 10.71 2.57
C HIS A 163 -2.40 12.03 3.24
N HIS A 164 -2.27 13.14 2.49
CA HIS A 164 -2.02 14.48 3.04
C HIS A 164 -3.29 15.25 3.42
N ALA A 165 -4.47 14.83 2.95
CA ALA A 165 -5.71 15.51 3.33
C ALA A 165 -6.07 15.22 4.80
N GLY A 166 -6.05 16.25 5.63
CA GLY A 166 -6.50 16.20 7.02
C GLY A 166 -8.02 16.25 7.16
N SER A 167 -8.51 16.24 8.37
CA SER A 167 -9.97 16.33 8.64
C SER A 167 -10.59 17.64 8.18
N GLY A 168 -9.81 18.72 8.13
CA GLY A 168 -10.25 20.09 7.81
C GLY A 168 -9.45 20.81 6.73
N ASN A 169 -8.50 20.16 6.08
CA ASN A 169 -7.60 20.80 5.11
C ASN A 169 -7.19 19.84 3.99
N ALA A 170 -6.94 20.41 2.82
CA ALA A 170 -6.23 19.77 1.70
C ALA A 170 -4.73 20.00 1.82
N GLY A 171 -3.92 19.28 1.08
CA GLY A 171 -2.48 19.49 0.98
C GLY A 171 -1.81 18.40 0.16
N GLY A 172 -0.60 18.64 -0.37
CA GLY A 172 0.20 17.64 -1.08
C GLY A 172 -0.59 16.92 -2.19
N PHE A 173 -1.27 17.64 -3.04
CA PHE A 173 -2.15 17.14 -4.12
C PHE A 173 -3.46 16.48 -3.63
N CYS A 174 -3.63 16.27 -2.32
CA CYS A 174 -4.73 15.50 -1.74
C CYS A 174 -5.92 16.39 -1.38
N LEU A 175 -7.11 16.00 -1.84
CA LEU A 175 -8.37 16.69 -1.55
C LEU A 175 -9.19 15.97 -0.47
N LEU A 176 -9.30 14.65 -0.54
CA LEU A 176 -10.01 13.79 0.40
C LEU A 176 -9.10 12.63 0.80
N ASN A 177 -9.13 12.24 2.07
CA ASN A 177 -8.27 11.18 2.56
C ASN A 177 -8.85 9.80 2.29
N ASN A 178 -8.40 9.16 1.22
CA ASN A 178 -8.88 7.87 0.75
C ASN A 178 -8.77 6.78 1.83
N ALA A 179 -7.60 6.65 2.45
CA ALA A 179 -7.31 5.61 3.44
C ALA A 179 -8.01 5.89 4.78
N ALA A 180 -8.02 7.14 5.25
CA ALA A 180 -8.65 7.48 6.52
C ALA A 180 -10.18 7.33 6.46
N VAL A 181 -10.85 7.81 5.40
CA VAL A 181 -12.29 7.59 5.22
C VAL A 181 -12.61 6.10 5.16
N GLY A 182 -11.84 5.31 4.40
CA GLY A 182 -12.01 3.86 4.35
C GLY A 182 -11.83 3.20 5.72
N THR A 183 -10.85 3.64 6.50
CA THR A 183 -10.61 3.14 7.85
C THR A 183 -11.79 3.42 8.78
N MET A 184 -12.25 4.67 8.82
CA MET A 184 -13.38 5.08 9.66
C MET A 184 -14.67 4.39 9.21
N TYR A 185 -14.88 4.22 7.90
CA TYR A 185 -15.98 3.44 7.36
C TYR A 185 -15.96 1.98 7.84
N ALA A 186 -14.80 1.32 7.75
CA ALA A 186 -14.68 -0.09 8.17
C ALA A 186 -14.93 -0.27 9.68
N LEU A 187 -14.50 0.68 10.51
CA LEU A 187 -14.79 0.68 11.95
C LEU A 187 -16.30 0.82 12.22
N ALA A 188 -16.97 1.70 11.48
CA ALA A 188 -18.41 1.98 11.68
C ALA A 188 -19.29 0.84 11.13
N GLU A 189 -19.10 0.45 9.87
CA GLU A 189 -19.96 -0.50 9.16
C GLU A 189 -19.75 -1.94 9.63
N TYR A 190 -18.48 -2.36 9.72
CA TYR A 190 -18.13 -3.75 10.08
C TYR A 190 -17.81 -3.93 11.56
N ARG A 191 -17.89 -2.88 12.36
CA ARG A 191 -17.62 -2.87 13.81
C ARG A 191 -16.28 -3.53 14.15
N LEU A 192 -15.27 -3.27 13.31
CA LEU A 192 -13.92 -3.81 13.52
C LEU A 192 -13.27 -3.12 14.73
N ASN A 193 -12.37 -3.85 15.38
CA ASN A 193 -11.65 -3.37 16.56
C ASN A 193 -10.15 -3.25 16.33
N ARG A 194 -9.63 -3.76 15.19
CA ARG A 194 -8.21 -3.72 14.88
C ARG A 194 -8.01 -3.55 13.37
N ILE A 195 -7.69 -2.34 12.97
CA ILE A 195 -7.33 -2.03 11.57
C ILE A 195 -5.89 -1.55 11.54
N ALA A 196 -5.06 -2.17 10.70
CA ALA A 196 -3.73 -1.66 10.41
C ALA A 196 -3.76 -0.82 9.14
N VAL A 197 -3.30 0.41 9.23
CA VAL A 197 -3.07 1.29 8.08
C VAL A 197 -1.57 1.40 7.87
N ILE A 198 -1.08 1.09 6.68
CA ILE A 198 0.35 1.06 6.38
C ILE A 198 0.60 1.97 5.17
N ASP A 199 1.22 3.09 5.44
CA ASP A 199 1.60 4.08 4.45
C ASP A 199 3.09 3.91 4.12
N PHE A 200 3.38 3.65 2.85
CA PHE A 200 4.75 3.49 2.37
C PHE A 200 5.10 4.44 1.21
N ASP A 201 4.33 5.50 1.07
CA ASP A 201 4.71 6.68 0.30
C ASP A 201 6.01 7.27 0.85
N VAL A 202 6.77 8.00 0.03
CA VAL A 202 8.01 8.62 0.47
C VAL A 202 7.77 9.85 1.36
N HIS A 203 6.58 10.44 1.26
CA HIS A 203 6.14 11.58 2.06
C HIS A 203 5.48 11.10 3.35
N TYR A 204 5.57 11.92 4.39
CA TYR A 204 4.84 11.66 5.62
C TYR A 204 3.34 11.88 5.42
N GLY A 205 2.53 10.86 5.65
CA GLY A 205 1.06 10.93 5.53
C GLY A 205 0.43 11.68 6.71
N ASP A 206 0.69 12.98 6.80
CA ASP A 206 0.30 13.86 7.89
C ASP A 206 -1.22 13.96 8.06
N GLY A 207 -1.97 14.01 6.96
CA GLY A 207 -3.43 14.01 7.00
C GLY A 207 -3.99 12.70 7.56
N THR A 208 -3.46 11.57 7.15
CA THR A 208 -3.84 10.26 7.69
C THR A 208 -3.49 10.16 9.18
N ALA A 209 -2.28 10.61 9.57
CA ALA A 209 -1.85 10.63 10.96
C ALA A 209 -2.75 11.53 11.83
N GLU A 210 -3.10 12.71 11.33
CA GLU A 210 -3.98 13.66 12.04
C GLU A 210 -5.36 13.05 12.31
N ILE A 211 -5.97 12.40 11.32
CA ILE A 211 -7.30 11.81 11.45
C ILE A 211 -7.30 10.57 12.35
N LEU A 212 -6.27 9.71 12.23
CA LEU A 212 -6.27 8.39 12.86
C LEU A 212 -5.57 8.34 14.23
N LYS A 213 -4.91 9.43 14.65
CA LYS A 213 -4.26 9.50 15.97
C LYS A 213 -5.27 9.25 17.09
N ASN A 214 -4.78 8.67 18.19
CA ASN A 214 -5.54 8.45 19.42
C ASN A 214 -6.71 7.43 19.34
N ASP A 215 -6.92 6.74 18.23
CA ASP A 215 -7.86 5.63 18.16
C ASP A 215 -7.11 4.29 18.38
N SER A 216 -7.29 3.69 19.54
CA SER A 216 -6.62 2.43 19.91
C SER A 216 -7.02 1.22 19.06
N ARG A 217 -8.09 1.33 18.27
CA ARG A 217 -8.52 0.32 17.30
C ARG A 217 -7.69 0.35 16.02
N ILE A 218 -6.86 1.36 15.84
CA ILE A 218 -6.05 1.57 14.65
C ILE A 218 -4.57 1.46 15.01
N LEU A 219 -3.80 0.82 14.16
CA LEU A 219 -2.34 0.87 14.21
C LEU A 219 -1.84 1.44 12.87
N PHE A 220 -1.31 2.66 12.93
CA PHE A 220 -0.81 3.39 11.77
C PHE A 220 0.71 3.24 11.64
N PHE A 221 1.14 2.69 10.52
CA PHE A 221 2.54 2.59 10.14
C PHE A 221 2.81 3.60 9.03
N ASN A 222 3.81 4.44 9.21
CA ASN A 222 4.22 5.40 8.20
C ASN A 222 5.72 5.37 7.95
N LEU A 223 6.10 5.15 6.70
CA LEU A 223 7.45 5.35 6.17
C LEU A 223 7.51 6.77 5.62
N PHE A 224 8.65 7.45 5.76
CA PHE A 224 8.88 8.72 5.08
C PHE A 224 10.36 9.05 4.99
N GLU A 225 10.71 9.93 4.04
CA GLU A 225 12.04 10.50 3.94
C GLU A 225 12.13 11.74 4.82
N THR A 226 13.21 11.85 5.61
CA THR A 226 13.51 13.07 6.38
C THR A 226 13.91 14.22 5.46
N ASP A 227 13.68 15.46 5.91
CA ASP A 227 13.95 16.67 5.13
C ASP A 227 13.16 16.71 3.79
N LEU A 228 11.95 16.15 3.78
CA LEU A 228 11.01 16.17 2.65
C LEU A 228 9.65 16.67 3.13
N PHE A 229 8.87 17.27 2.20
CA PHE A 229 7.48 17.69 2.49
C PHE A 229 6.72 16.53 3.17
N PRO A 230 5.86 16.79 4.13
CA PRO A 230 5.48 18.08 4.76
C PRO A 230 6.40 18.51 5.92
N PHE A 231 7.66 18.06 5.95
CA PHE A 231 8.67 18.40 6.96
C PHE A 231 8.22 18.09 8.39
N PRO A 232 7.88 16.83 8.68
CA PRO A 232 7.25 16.43 9.95
C PRO A 232 8.16 16.72 11.16
N GLU A 233 9.48 16.74 10.99
CA GLU A 233 10.46 17.05 12.03
C GLU A 233 10.27 18.47 12.59
N ASN A 234 9.81 19.40 11.74
CA ASN A 234 9.57 20.80 12.09
C ASN A 234 8.17 21.06 12.63
N ASN A 235 7.22 20.13 12.42
CA ASN A 235 5.79 20.32 12.63
C ASN A 235 5.18 19.44 13.71
N ASN A 236 5.95 19.00 14.72
CA ASN A 236 5.48 18.13 15.80
C ASN A 236 4.65 16.95 15.27
N MET A 237 5.33 15.91 14.78
CA MET A 237 4.64 14.67 14.36
C MET A 237 3.63 14.26 15.41
N PRO A 238 2.38 13.90 14.99
CA PRO A 238 1.42 13.31 15.91
C PRO A 238 2.07 12.12 16.63
N ASP A 239 2.27 12.26 17.92
CA ASP A 239 2.75 11.18 18.78
C ASP A 239 1.54 10.47 19.39
N GLY A 240 1.58 9.16 19.42
CA GLY A 240 0.51 8.33 19.94
C GLY A 240 0.92 6.85 19.97
N ASP A 241 0.40 6.11 20.92
CA ASP A 241 0.69 4.68 21.09
C ASP A 241 0.34 3.85 19.85
N ASN A 242 -0.55 4.38 19.01
CA ASN A 242 -1.00 3.74 17.78
C ASN A 242 -0.20 4.16 16.53
N MET A 243 0.86 4.97 16.67
CA MET A 243 1.70 5.45 15.58
C MET A 243 3.05 4.72 15.53
N VAL A 244 3.48 4.31 14.35
CA VAL A 244 4.76 3.61 14.13
C VAL A 244 5.50 4.23 12.96
N HIS A 245 6.31 5.22 13.24
CA HIS A 245 7.05 5.98 12.25
C HIS A 245 8.38 5.31 11.89
N LEU A 246 8.71 5.29 10.59
CA LEU A 246 10.01 4.90 10.04
C LEU A 246 10.61 6.03 9.21
N PRO A 247 11.26 7.02 9.87
CA PRO A 247 12.02 8.05 9.15
C PRO A 247 13.26 7.45 8.51
N PHE A 248 13.51 7.83 7.26
CA PHE A 248 14.69 7.43 6.52
C PHE A 248 15.43 8.64 5.96
N PRO A 249 16.76 8.75 6.17
CA PRO A 249 17.52 9.79 5.49
C PRO A 249 17.57 9.55 3.98
N PRO A 250 17.76 10.62 3.19
CA PRO A 250 17.99 10.53 1.75
C PRO A 250 19.05 9.47 1.40
N GLY A 251 18.88 8.79 0.27
CA GLY A 251 19.80 7.74 -0.17
C GLY A 251 19.62 6.38 0.51
N THR A 252 18.65 6.23 1.41
CA THR A 252 18.36 4.94 2.05
C THR A 252 17.90 3.92 1.04
N GLY A 253 18.64 2.80 0.94
CA GLY A 253 18.33 1.71 0.01
C GLY A 253 17.75 0.47 0.68
N SER A 254 17.45 -0.53 -0.15
CA SER A 254 16.76 -1.79 0.17
C SER A 254 17.20 -2.47 1.47
N ARG A 255 18.49 -2.48 1.78
CA ARG A 255 18.99 -3.20 2.97
C ARG A 255 18.57 -2.55 4.27
N ALA A 256 18.73 -1.22 4.36
CA ALA A 256 18.36 -0.45 5.53
C ALA A 256 16.84 -0.46 5.70
N PHE A 257 16.10 -0.18 4.63
CA PHE A 257 14.64 -0.25 4.57
C PHE A 257 14.11 -1.61 5.08
N ARG A 258 14.51 -2.72 4.44
CA ARG A 258 14.03 -4.07 4.82
C ARG A 258 14.43 -4.47 6.24
N LYS A 259 15.57 -3.97 6.74
CA LYS A 259 16.00 -4.20 8.13
C LYS A 259 15.09 -3.48 9.12
N ALA A 260 14.75 -2.21 8.86
CA ALA A 260 13.87 -1.42 9.70
C ALA A 260 12.45 -2.01 9.75
N VAL A 261 11.87 -2.32 8.59
CA VAL A 261 10.55 -2.96 8.51
C VAL A 261 10.51 -4.28 9.30
N ARG A 262 11.51 -5.15 9.14
CA ARG A 262 11.57 -6.43 9.90
C ARG A 262 11.67 -6.23 11.40
N ARG A 263 12.32 -5.18 11.85
CA ARG A 263 12.57 -4.95 13.28
C ARG A 263 11.45 -4.20 13.98
N GLN A 264 10.80 -3.28 13.27
CA GLN A 264 9.84 -2.36 13.88
C GLN A 264 8.40 -2.65 13.44
N TRP A 265 8.13 -2.83 12.13
CA TRP A 265 6.76 -2.98 11.63
C TRP A 265 6.22 -4.39 11.81
N LEU A 266 6.94 -5.41 11.31
CA LEU A 266 6.39 -6.77 11.28
C LEU A 266 6.09 -7.34 12.68
N PRO A 267 6.91 -7.13 13.74
CA PRO A 267 6.57 -7.60 15.08
C PRO A 267 5.31 -6.92 15.65
N ARG A 268 5.18 -5.59 15.45
CA ARG A 268 4.00 -4.85 15.91
C ARG A 268 2.74 -5.25 15.15
N LEU A 269 2.83 -5.40 13.83
CA LEU A 269 1.71 -5.88 13.01
C LEU A 269 1.25 -7.28 13.44
N ALA A 270 2.20 -8.20 13.70
CA ALA A 270 1.89 -9.55 14.17
C ALA A 270 1.22 -9.55 15.56
N ALA A 271 1.69 -8.71 16.48
CA ALA A 271 1.14 -8.59 17.82
C ALA A 271 -0.26 -7.95 17.81
N PHE A 272 -0.48 -6.96 16.95
CA PHE A 272 -1.75 -6.26 16.82
C PHE A 272 -2.87 -7.13 16.28
N LYS A 273 -2.56 -8.13 15.44
CA LYS A 273 -3.52 -9.08 14.84
C LYS A 273 -4.69 -8.35 14.15
N PRO A 274 -4.44 -7.56 13.11
CA PRO A 274 -5.48 -6.78 12.45
C PRO A 274 -6.59 -7.66 11.90
N GLU A 275 -7.77 -7.08 11.74
CA GLU A 275 -8.95 -7.68 11.10
C GLU A 275 -9.11 -7.21 9.65
N LEU A 276 -8.47 -6.08 9.33
CA LEU A 276 -8.34 -5.48 8.01
C LEU A 276 -6.99 -4.77 7.91
N VAL A 277 -6.38 -4.77 6.74
CA VAL A 277 -5.19 -3.95 6.43
C VAL A 277 -5.50 -3.03 5.26
N LEU A 278 -5.28 -1.72 5.45
CA LEU A 278 -5.26 -0.74 4.37
C LEU A 278 -3.81 -0.36 4.08
N LEU A 279 -3.50 -0.19 2.79
CA LEU A 279 -2.19 0.24 2.32
C LEU A 279 -2.35 1.55 1.55
N SER A 280 -1.80 2.65 2.07
CA SER A 280 -1.50 3.84 1.28
C SER A 280 -0.24 3.54 0.48
N ALA A 281 -0.42 3.30 -0.82
CA ALA A 281 0.61 2.74 -1.68
C ALA A 281 1.20 3.83 -2.59
N GLY A 282 2.19 4.57 -2.07
CA GLY A 282 3.07 5.41 -2.86
C GLY A 282 4.25 4.63 -3.41
N PHE A 283 4.68 4.97 -4.60
CA PHE A 283 5.80 4.34 -5.29
C PHE A 283 6.96 5.31 -5.56
N ASP A 284 6.88 6.52 -5.05
CA ASP A 284 7.85 7.60 -5.15
C ASP A 284 9.11 7.42 -4.29
N ALA A 285 9.11 6.48 -3.35
CA ALA A 285 10.34 6.01 -2.71
C ALA A 285 11.28 5.25 -3.67
N HIS A 286 10.87 5.02 -4.93
CA HIS A 286 11.70 4.38 -5.95
C HIS A 286 12.84 5.30 -6.39
N ARG A 287 14.05 4.73 -6.53
CA ARG A 287 15.30 5.45 -6.89
C ARG A 287 15.26 6.28 -8.17
N SER A 288 14.28 6.06 -9.03
CA SER A 288 14.08 6.78 -10.30
C SER A 288 12.88 7.72 -10.24
N ASP A 289 12.28 7.92 -9.08
CA ASP A 289 11.24 8.92 -8.90
C ASP A 289 11.87 10.22 -8.42
N GLU A 290 11.42 11.34 -8.98
CA GLU A 290 12.00 12.66 -8.70
C GLU A 290 11.41 13.31 -7.43
N SER A 291 10.31 12.74 -6.91
CA SER A 291 9.61 13.28 -5.74
C SER A 291 10.23 12.87 -4.41
N GLY A 292 11.12 11.88 -4.42
CA GLY A 292 11.89 11.44 -3.27
C GLY A 292 13.34 11.11 -3.62
N ARG A 293 14.17 10.96 -2.60
CA ARG A 293 15.60 10.64 -2.73
C ARG A 293 15.97 9.29 -2.13
N LEU A 294 14.97 8.46 -1.77
CA LEU A 294 15.23 7.09 -1.36
C LEU A 294 15.68 6.24 -2.55
N ASN A 295 16.41 5.17 -2.27
CA ASN A 295 16.96 4.28 -3.28
C ASN A 295 16.29 2.90 -3.25
N LEU A 296 14.95 2.87 -3.23
CA LEU A 296 14.21 1.62 -3.32
C LEU A 296 14.11 1.14 -4.78
N HIS A 297 13.75 -0.11 -4.94
CA HIS A 297 13.58 -0.79 -6.21
C HIS A 297 12.20 -1.45 -6.22
N GLU A 298 11.61 -1.70 -7.39
CA GLU A 298 10.32 -2.38 -7.50
C GLU A 298 10.26 -3.70 -6.71
N ALA A 299 11.40 -4.36 -6.57
CA ALA A 299 11.53 -5.56 -5.72
C ALA A 299 11.35 -5.32 -4.22
N ASP A 300 11.45 -4.07 -3.76
CA ASP A 300 11.24 -3.70 -2.36
C ASP A 300 9.75 -3.57 -2.06
N PHE A 301 8.98 -3.00 -2.97
CA PHE A 301 7.51 -2.95 -2.87
C PHE A 301 6.90 -4.35 -2.93
N ALA A 302 7.34 -5.21 -3.86
CA ALA A 302 6.94 -6.62 -3.88
C ALA A 302 7.29 -7.34 -2.58
N TRP A 303 8.49 -7.11 -2.04
CA TRP A 303 8.93 -7.72 -0.80
C TRP A 303 8.12 -7.24 0.40
N LEU A 304 7.83 -5.93 0.50
CA LEU A 304 7.03 -5.33 1.56
C LEU A 304 5.62 -5.91 1.55
N THR A 305 4.95 -5.88 0.41
CA THR A 305 3.60 -6.43 0.21
C THR A 305 3.53 -7.90 0.63
N TYR A 306 4.48 -8.71 0.16
CA TYR A 306 4.57 -10.12 0.55
C TYR A 306 4.73 -10.29 2.06
N LYS A 307 5.55 -9.47 2.71
CA LYS A 307 5.76 -9.52 4.16
C LYS A 307 4.53 -9.10 4.95
N ILE A 308 3.83 -8.08 4.51
CA ILE A 308 2.56 -7.65 5.13
C ILE A 308 1.54 -8.79 5.05
N ILE A 309 1.30 -9.35 3.85
CA ILE A 309 0.35 -10.48 3.66
C ILE A 309 0.70 -11.65 4.58
N GLN A 310 1.99 -12.02 4.68
CA GLN A 310 2.42 -13.12 5.54
C GLN A 310 2.22 -12.83 7.03
N THR A 311 2.41 -11.58 7.45
CA THR A 311 2.37 -11.17 8.86
C THR A 311 0.94 -10.94 9.32
N ALA A 312 0.09 -10.37 8.47
CA ALA A 312 -1.34 -10.14 8.74
C ALA A 312 -2.18 -11.44 8.59
N SER A 313 -1.67 -12.55 9.11
CA SER A 313 -2.31 -13.86 9.02
C SER A 313 -3.62 -13.97 9.79
N SER A 314 -3.93 -13.00 10.65
CA SER A 314 -5.21 -12.88 11.37
C SER A 314 -6.38 -12.45 10.48
N CYS A 315 -6.10 -11.79 9.34
CA CYS A 315 -7.11 -11.32 8.38
C CYS A 315 -6.79 -11.78 6.94
N PRO A 316 -6.80 -13.09 6.67
CA PRO A 316 -6.46 -13.61 5.34
C PRO A 316 -7.44 -13.09 4.29
N GLY A 317 -6.90 -12.53 3.21
CA GLY A 317 -7.70 -12.01 2.10
C GLY A 317 -8.39 -10.67 2.38
N LYS A 318 -7.97 -9.93 3.39
CA LYS A 318 -8.55 -8.64 3.75
C LYS A 318 -7.50 -7.53 3.72
N ILE A 319 -6.94 -7.29 2.52
CA ILE A 319 -6.01 -6.20 2.26
C ILE A 319 -6.55 -5.34 1.14
N VAL A 320 -6.72 -4.06 1.42
CA VAL A 320 -7.10 -3.03 0.46
C VAL A 320 -5.91 -2.10 0.29
N SER A 321 -5.47 -1.89 -0.94
CA SER A 321 -4.39 -0.98 -1.29
C SER A 321 -4.93 0.15 -2.14
N VAL A 322 -4.58 1.38 -1.86
CA VAL A 322 -4.94 2.56 -2.64
C VAL A 322 -3.69 3.26 -3.13
N LEU A 323 -3.70 3.71 -4.38
CA LEU A 323 -2.62 4.45 -4.99
C LEU A 323 -2.48 5.84 -4.33
N GLU A 324 -1.26 6.16 -3.91
CA GLU A 324 -0.87 7.51 -3.47
C GLU A 324 0.15 8.09 -4.46
N GLY A 325 1.37 8.39 -4.03
CA GLY A 325 2.42 8.97 -4.86
C GLY A 325 3.09 7.99 -5.83
N GLY A 326 4.10 8.50 -6.50
CA GLY A 326 4.80 7.87 -7.62
C GLY A 326 4.47 8.58 -8.92
N TYR A 327 5.43 9.35 -9.42
CA TYR A 327 5.18 10.36 -10.46
C TYR A 327 6.03 10.13 -11.73
N THR A 328 7.13 9.41 -11.63
CA THR A 328 7.84 8.93 -12.83
C THR A 328 7.13 7.69 -13.37
N LEU A 329 6.39 7.82 -14.47
CA LEU A 329 5.46 6.81 -15.00
C LEU A 329 6.10 5.42 -15.18
N GLU A 330 7.37 5.36 -15.55
CA GLU A 330 8.09 4.10 -15.74
C GLU A 330 8.33 3.36 -14.42
N SER A 331 8.86 4.06 -13.41
CA SER A 331 9.12 3.48 -12.08
C SER A 331 7.82 3.17 -11.33
N LEU A 332 6.84 4.06 -11.42
CA LEU A 332 5.50 3.86 -10.90
C LEU A 332 4.87 2.58 -11.45
N SER A 333 4.80 2.45 -12.76
CA SER A 333 4.14 1.29 -13.39
C SER A 333 4.85 -0.02 -13.08
N LYS A 334 6.19 -0.05 -13.09
CA LYS A 334 6.97 -1.25 -12.72
C LYS A 334 6.74 -1.64 -11.25
N SER A 335 6.77 -0.67 -10.34
CA SER A 335 6.58 -0.90 -8.91
C SER A 335 5.16 -1.36 -8.57
N ALA A 336 4.15 -0.71 -9.16
CA ALA A 336 2.75 -1.08 -8.99
C ALA A 336 2.47 -2.49 -9.54
N VAL A 337 3.02 -2.86 -10.70
CA VAL A 337 2.89 -4.22 -11.25
C VAL A 337 3.43 -5.27 -10.28
N GLU A 338 4.59 -5.06 -9.68
CA GLU A 338 5.17 -6.03 -8.75
C GLU A 338 4.41 -6.10 -7.42
N HIS A 339 3.88 -4.98 -6.94
CA HIS A 339 2.99 -4.92 -5.79
C HIS A 339 1.68 -5.69 -6.05
N ILE A 340 1.00 -5.39 -7.16
CA ILE A 340 -0.28 -6.00 -7.54
C ILE A 340 -0.10 -7.49 -7.87
N ARG A 341 1.00 -7.87 -8.51
CA ARG A 341 1.36 -9.29 -8.74
C ARG A 341 1.37 -10.09 -7.44
N VAL A 342 1.93 -9.52 -6.38
CA VAL A 342 1.98 -10.15 -5.06
C VAL A 342 0.59 -10.20 -4.42
N LEU A 343 -0.21 -9.14 -4.50
CA LEU A 343 -1.61 -9.12 -4.06
C LEU A 343 -2.44 -10.19 -4.79
N ALA A 344 -2.22 -10.35 -6.10
CA ALA A 344 -2.88 -11.38 -6.91
C ALA A 344 -2.37 -12.81 -6.63
N GLY A 345 -1.37 -12.96 -5.76
CA GLY A 345 -0.82 -14.26 -5.39
C GLY A 345 -0.04 -14.96 -6.51
N LEU A 346 0.43 -14.22 -7.50
CA LEU A 346 1.18 -14.74 -8.64
C LEU A 346 2.67 -14.97 -8.35
N GLY A 347 3.09 -14.72 -7.10
CA GLY A 347 4.48 -14.85 -6.69
C GLY A 347 5.35 -13.69 -7.16
N LYS A 348 6.66 -13.93 -7.21
CA LYS A 348 7.66 -12.93 -7.61
C LYS A 348 7.98 -13.09 -9.09
N SER A 349 8.18 -11.97 -9.80
CA SER A 349 8.73 -11.99 -11.15
C SER A 349 10.20 -12.46 -11.15
N ASP A 350 10.72 -12.80 -12.34
CA ASP A 350 12.13 -13.14 -12.50
C ASP A 350 13.05 -11.95 -12.14
N THR A 351 12.63 -10.74 -12.49
CA THR A 351 13.34 -9.48 -12.14
C THR A 351 13.48 -9.34 -10.63
N VAL A 352 12.39 -9.48 -9.88
CA VAL A 352 12.38 -9.42 -8.41
C VAL A 352 13.24 -10.53 -7.81
N THR A 353 13.15 -11.73 -8.37
CA THR A 353 13.93 -12.88 -7.91
C THR A 353 15.43 -12.67 -8.14
N ALA A 354 15.83 -12.18 -9.30
CA ALA A 354 17.22 -11.86 -9.63
C ALA A 354 17.77 -10.75 -8.73
N TYR A 355 17.02 -9.67 -8.54
CA TYR A 355 17.40 -8.57 -7.64
C TYR A 355 17.64 -9.08 -6.22
N GLN A 356 16.71 -9.88 -5.68
CA GLN A 356 16.84 -10.41 -4.33
C GLN A 356 18.06 -11.32 -4.17
N LYS A 357 18.34 -12.18 -5.14
CA LYS A 357 19.56 -13.01 -5.14
C LYS A 357 20.82 -12.15 -5.06
N ASN A 358 20.92 -11.09 -5.86
CA ASN A 358 22.06 -10.17 -5.88
C ASN A 358 22.20 -9.39 -4.58
N LEU A 359 21.09 -8.91 -4.00
CA LEU A 359 21.09 -8.20 -2.72
C LEU A 359 21.68 -9.03 -1.59
N TYR A 360 21.42 -10.35 -1.55
CA TYR A 360 21.93 -11.26 -0.52
C TYR A 360 23.33 -11.82 -0.85
N ARG A 361 23.68 -12.04 -2.11
CA ARG A 361 25.02 -12.52 -2.53
C ARG A 361 26.13 -11.54 -2.16
N ASN A 362 25.88 -10.25 -2.29
CA ASN A 362 26.84 -9.21 -1.89
C ASN A 362 27.02 -9.08 -0.37
N ARG A 363 26.13 -9.68 0.44
CA ARG A 363 26.33 -9.78 1.89
C ARG A 363 27.48 -10.74 2.24
N ASN A 364 27.55 -11.87 1.57
CA ASN A 364 28.55 -12.91 1.87
C ASN A 364 29.97 -12.49 1.43
N LYS A 365 30.10 -11.67 0.36
CA LYS A 365 31.41 -11.16 -0.07
C LYS A 365 32.04 -10.14 0.88
N ARG A 366 31.24 -9.40 1.68
CA ARG A 366 31.75 -8.41 2.64
C ARG A 366 32.28 -9.03 3.95
N PHE A 367 32.03 -10.30 4.20
CA PHE A 367 32.50 -11.02 5.40
C PHE A 367 33.71 -11.91 5.15
N THR A 368 34.17 -12.08 3.91
CA THR A 368 35.47 -12.67 3.62
C THR A 368 36.51 -11.55 3.73
N LYS A 369 37.07 -11.35 4.94
CA LYS A 369 38.30 -10.57 5.10
C LYS A 369 39.38 -11.19 4.22
N PRO A 370 40.23 -10.42 3.50
CA PRO A 370 41.41 -10.95 2.91
C PRO A 370 42.24 -11.53 4.06
N LYS A 371 42.69 -12.80 3.90
CA LYS A 371 43.72 -13.33 4.75
C LYS A 371 44.92 -12.43 4.56
N SER A 372 45.35 -11.76 5.63
CA SER A 372 46.65 -11.08 5.67
C SER A 372 47.74 -12.09 5.30
N LEU A 373 48.50 -11.74 4.27
CA LEU A 373 49.81 -12.29 4.02
C LEU A 373 50.78 -11.85 5.09
#